data_2d3e01948e28cad2978da1aca3f74225
#
_entry.id   2d3e01948e28cad2978da1aca3f74225
#
_cell.length_a   1.000
_cell.length_b   1.000
_cell.length_c   1.000
_cell.angle_alpha   90.00
_cell.angle_beta   90.00
_cell.angle_gamma   90.00
#
_symmetry.space_group_name_H-M   'P 1'
#
loop_
_entity.id
_entity.type
_entity.pdbx_description
1 polymer ?
#
loop_
_entity_poly.entity_id
_entity_poly.type
_entity_poly.pdbx_seq_one_letter_code
_entity_poly.pdbx_strand_id
1 'polypeptide(L)'
;LIDCFPDAAWAKEVDVSEGDARCGVRCATRDHLPMAGNVPDYDATLAAYQDLAENKETAVAAPVYPELFMLGGLGSRGLCSAPLLAEVLAAQMSDEPIPLDRVTLAGLNPNRLWVRKLLKGKMVK
;
A
#
# COMPACT_ATOMS: atom_id res chain seq x y z
N LEU A 1 -16.39 15.03 19.97
CA LEU A 1 -15.05 15.10 20.58
C LEU A 1 -15.14 15.50 22.05
N ILE A 2 -15.95 16.54 22.40
CA ILE A 2 -16.16 16.99 23.76
C ILE A 2 -16.70 15.86 24.66
N ASP A 3 -17.63 15.06 24.15
CA ASP A 3 -18.20 13.90 24.85
C ASP A 3 -17.19 12.77 25.14
N CYS A 4 -16.05 12.76 24.43
CA CYS A 4 -14.97 11.81 24.71
C CYS A 4 -14.11 12.18 25.93
N PHE A 5 -14.24 13.42 26.42
CA PHE A 5 -13.45 13.98 27.52
C PHE A 5 -14.33 14.71 28.55
N PRO A 6 -15.35 14.05 29.13
CA PRO A 6 -16.36 14.70 29.94
C PRO A 6 -15.81 15.38 31.20
N ASP A 7 -14.71 14.86 31.73
CA ASP A 7 -14.08 15.33 32.96
C ASP A 7 -12.96 16.36 32.73
N ALA A 8 -12.65 16.69 31.47
CA ALA A 8 -11.59 17.62 31.14
C ALA A 8 -12.12 19.07 31.29
N ALA A 9 -11.54 19.86 32.18
CA ALA A 9 -11.94 21.26 32.43
C ALA A 9 -11.93 22.10 31.15
N TRP A 10 -10.93 21.90 30.29
CA TRP A 10 -10.78 22.60 29.00
C TRP A 10 -11.87 22.25 27.97
N ALA A 11 -12.53 21.07 28.09
CA ALA A 11 -13.54 20.66 27.12
C ALA A 11 -14.75 21.60 27.09
N LYS A 12 -15.04 22.28 28.21
CA LYS A 12 -16.13 23.27 28.34
C LYS A 12 -15.77 24.63 27.76
N GLU A 13 -14.49 24.90 27.57
CA GLU A 13 -13.96 26.17 27.07
C GLU A 13 -13.76 26.14 25.53
N VAL A 14 -13.85 24.96 24.92
CA VAL A 14 -13.67 24.81 23.47
C VAL A 14 -14.98 25.12 22.75
N ASP A 15 -15.01 26.26 22.09
CA ASP A 15 -16.09 26.62 21.17
C ASP A 15 -15.78 26.08 19.78
N VAL A 16 -16.64 25.19 19.26
CA VAL A 16 -16.55 24.57 17.92
C VAL A 16 -17.66 25.03 16.98
N SER A 17 -18.46 26.03 17.38
CA SER A 17 -19.62 26.49 16.60
C SER A 17 -19.23 27.05 15.23
N GLU A 18 -18.07 27.71 15.15
CA GLU A 18 -17.50 28.29 13.92
C GLU A 18 -16.49 27.35 13.21
N GLY A 19 -16.35 26.14 13.72
CA GLY A 19 -15.36 25.19 13.22
C GLY A 19 -15.84 24.40 12.00
N ASP A 20 -14.99 24.30 10.97
CA ASP A 20 -15.16 23.36 9.87
C ASP A 20 -14.75 21.94 10.27
N ALA A 21 -15.68 21.00 10.17
CA ALA A 21 -15.40 19.59 10.40
C ALA A 21 -15.35 18.83 9.08
N ARG A 22 -14.30 18.04 8.87
CA ARG A 22 -14.17 17.13 7.72
C ARG A 22 -14.00 15.70 8.20
N CYS A 23 -14.76 14.80 7.60
CA CYS A 23 -14.63 13.38 7.78
C CYS A 23 -14.27 12.74 6.44
N GLY A 24 -13.37 11.76 6.43
CA GLY A 24 -12.98 11.06 5.23
C GLY A 24 -12.50 9.64 5.53
N VAL A 25 -12.60 8.77 4.52
CA VAL A 25 -12.12 7.39 4.59
C VAL A 25 -10.68 7.34 4.09
N ARG A 26 -9.79 6.73 4.88
CA ARG A 26 -8.40 6.49 4.49
C ARG A 26 -8.25 5.11 3.85
N CYS A 27 -7.56 5.05 2.72
CA CYS A 27 -7.18 3.79 2.11
C CYS A 27 -5.97 3.21 2.85
N ALA A 28 -6.16 2.07 3.49
CA ALA A 28 -5.11 1.32 4.15
C ALA A 28 -5.09 -0.13 3.67
N THR A 29 -3.91 -0.69 3.52
CA THR A 29 -3.72 -2.10 3.21
C THR A 29 -3.86 -2.97 4.46
N ARG A 30 -4.10 -4.27 4.29
CA ARG A 30 -4.24 -5.21 5.44
C ARG A 30 -2.97 -5.37 6.26
N ASP A 31 -1.80 -5.16 5.66
CA ASP A 31 -0.50 -5.23 6.33
C ASP A 31 0.03 -3.86 6.75
N HIS A 32 -0.78 -2.83 6.59
CA HIS A 32 -0.45 -1.44 6.93
C HIS A 32 0.77 -0.85 6.20
N LEU A 33 1.29 -1.55 5.16
CA LEU A 33 2.34 -1.04 4.29
C LEU A 33 1.71 -0.41 3.04
N PRO A 34 2.21 0.72 2.56
CA PRO A 34 1.74 1.31 1.31
C PRO A 34 2.06 0.41 0.10
N MET A 35 1.52 0.76 -1.03
CA MET A 35 1.82 0.15 -2.32
C MET A 35 2.50 1.18 -3.21
N ALA A 36 3.64 0.82 -3.78
CA ALA A 36 4.35 1.62 -4.78
C ALA A 36 5.00 0.70 -5.81
N GLY A 37 4.79 0.98 -7.09
CA GLY A 37 5.35 0.21 -8.20
C GLY A 37 4.38 0.05 -9.37
N ASN A 38 4.75 -0.80 -10.32
CA ASN A 38 3.89 -1.12 -11.45
C ASN A 38 2.57 -1.75 -10.99
N VAL A 39 1.51 -1.42 -11.72
CA VAL A 39 0.20 -2.06 -11.53
C VAL A 39 0.29 -3.51 -12.01
N PRO A 40 0.01 -4.50 -11.14
CA PRO A 40 0.08 -5.91 -11.54
C PRO A 40 -1.08 -6.27 -12.45
N ASP A 41 -0.78 -7.12 -13.45
CA ASP A 41 -1.79 -7.80 -14.24
C ASP A 41 -2.34 -8.96 -13.43
N TYR A 42 -3.60 -8.87 -13.02
CA TYR A 42 -4.24 -9.83 -12.13
C TYR A 42 -4.36 -11.21 -12.79
N ASP A 43 -4.93 -11.27 -13.98
CA ASP A 43 -5.22 -12.55 -14.65
C ASP A 43 -3.93 -13.25 -15.10
N ALA A 44 -2.99 -12.49 -15.64
CA ALA A 44 -1.67 -13.02 -15.99
C ALA A 44 -0.88 -13.47 -14.74
N THR A 45 -1.00 -12.77 -13.61
CA THR A 45 -0.37 -13.18 -12.35
C THR A 45 -0.96 -14.49 -11.84
N LEU A 46 -2.27 -14.68 -11.88
CA LEU A 46 -2.90 -15.94 -11.50
C LEU A 46 -2.46 -17.09 -12.39
N ALA A 47 -2.40 -16.89 -13.71
CA ALA A 47 -1.96 -17.89 -14.65
C ALA A 47 -0.48 -18.27 -14.47
N ALA A 48 0.40 -17.27 -14.28
CA ALA A 48 1.84 -17.51 -14.10
C ALA A 48 2.19 -18.17 -12.76
N TYR A 49 1.36 -17.98 -11.74
CA TYR A 49 1.63 -18.42 -10.37
C TYR A 49 0.62 -19.46 -9.83
N GLN A 50 -0.10 -20.15 -10.74
CA GLN A 50 -1.06 -21.18 -10.35
C GLN A 50 -0.44 -22.29 -9.50
N ASP A 51 0.81 -22.67 -9.78
CA ASP A 51 1.53 -23.76 -9.11
C ASP A 51 2.44 -23.25 -7.97
N LEU A 52 2.35 -21.98 -7.60
CA LEU A 52 3.22 -21.37 -6.59
C LEU A 52 3.06 -21.98 -5.19
N ALA A 53 1.90 -22.56 -4.90
CA ALA A 53 1.65 -23.25 -3.64
C ALA A 53 2.47 -24.54 -3.49
N GLU A 54 2.71 -25.25 -4.61
CA GLU A 54 3.47 -26.49 -4.68
C GLU A 54 4.96 -26.22 -4.89
N ASN A 55 5.27 -25.35 -5.86
CA ASN A 55 6.61 -24.89 -6.19
C ASN A 55 6.81 -23.48 -5.61
N LYS A 56 7.27 -23.36 -4.37
CA LYS A 56 7.42 -22.09 -3.65
C LYS A 56 8.40 -21.09 -4.27
N GLU A 57 9.08 -21.49 -5.34
CA GLU A 57 10.00 -20.65 -6.10
C GLU A 57 9.54 -20.58 -7.56
N THR A 58 9.55 -19.38 -8.11
CA THR A 58 9.37 -19.15 -9.54
C THR A 58 10.44 -18.19 -10.04
N ALA A 59 11.05 -18.53 -11.17
CA ALA A 59 12.00 -17.66 -11.85
C ALA A 59 11.31 -16.54 -12.65
N VAL A 60 9.99 -16.60 -12.78
CA VAL A 60 9.22 -15.65 -13.59
C VAL A 60 8.82 -14.46 -12.71
N ALA A 61 9.20 -13.25 -13.16
CA ALA A 61 8.71 -12.03 -12.53
C ALA A 61 7.19 -11.93 -12.66
N ALA A 62 6.53 -11.37 -11.63
CA ALA A 62 5.09 -11.20 -11.68
C ALA A 62 4.70 -10.28 -12.85
N PRO A 63 3.74 -10.70 -13.70
CA PRO A 63 3.27 -9.87 -14.81
C PRO A 63 2.67 -8.55 -14.31
N VAL A 64 3.01 -7.47 -15.02
CA VAL A 64 2.56 -6.11 -14.71
C VAL A 64 2.12 -5.41 -16.00
N TYR A 65 1.27 -4.42 -15.88
CA TYR A 65 1.01 -3.50 -17.00
C TYR A 65 2.23 -2.60 -17.19
N PRO A 66 2.88 -2.63 -18.38
CA PRO A 66 4.01 -1.76 -18.66
C PRO A 66 3.58 -0.29 -18.59
N GLU A 67 4.48 0.57 -18.10
CA GLU A 67 4.27 2.03 -18.02
C GLU A 67 3.08 2.49 -17.15
N LEU A 68 2.41 1.58 -16.45
CA LEU A 68 1.35 1.91 -15.52
C LEU A 68 1.82 1.70 -14.08
N PHE A 69 1.88 2.80 -13.33
CA PHE A 69 2.38 2.81 -11.95
C PHE A 69 1.29 3.23 -10.97
N MET A 70 1.43 2.79 -9.72
CA MET A 70 0.53 3.19 -8.65
C MET A 70 1.30 3.53 -7.37
N LEU A 71 0.75 4.48 -6.63
CA LEU A 71 1.11 4.78 -5.25
C LEU A 71 -0.18 4.88 -4.46
N GLY A 72 -0.32 4.07 -3.41
CA GLY A 72 -1.56 4.05 -2.66
C GLY A 72 -1.45 3.29 -1.33
N GLY A 73 -2.58 3.17 -0.65
CA GLY A 73 -2.63 2.44 0.62
C GLY A 73 -1.84 3.11 1.76
N LEU A 74 -1.67 4.43 1.70
CA LEU A 74 -0.83 5.20 2.63
C LEU A 74 -1.36 5.20 4.08
N GLY A 75 -2.64 4.91 4.27
CA GLY A 75 -3.27 4.88 5.60
C GLY A 75 -3.14 6.21 6.33
N SER A 76 -2.67 6.16 7.59
CA SER A 76 -2.47 7.35 8.43
C SER A 76 -1.07 7.97 8.33
N ARG A 77 -0.14 7.35 7.57
CA ARG A 77 1.28 7.74 7.52
C ARG A 77 1.69 8.38 6.19
N GLY A 78 0.72 8.83 5.39
CA GLY A 78 0.98 9.37 4.05
C GLY A 78 1.96 10.55 4.05
N LEU A 79 1.83 11.48 4.98
CA LEU A 79 2.73 12.64 5.07
C LEU A 79 4.20 12.25 5.30
N CYS A 80 4.45 11.15 6.05
CA CYS A 80 5.81 10.67 6.31
C CYS A 80 6.35 9.80 5.17
N SER A 81 5.50 8.98 4.53
CA SER A 81 5.94 7.96 3.57
C SER A 81 5.84 8.39 2.10
N ALA A 82 4.90 9.26 1.75
CA ALA A 82 4.66 9.62 0.37
C ALA A 82 5.86 10.27 -0.34
N PRO A 83 6.67 11.15 0.28
CA PRO A 83 7.83 11.72 -0.39
C PRO A 83 8.84 10.67 -0.83
N LEU A 84 9.20 9.73 0.06
CA LEU A 84 10.13 8.65 -0.28
C LEU A 84 9.54 7.71 -1.33
N LEU A 85 8.24 7.39 -1.24
CA LEU A 85 7.58 6.51 -2.21
C LEU A 85 7.44 7.16 -3.58
N ALA A 86 7.28 8.47 -3.64
CA ALA A 86 7.31 9.22 -4.90
C ALA A 86 8.69 9.15 -5.56
N GLU A 87 9.76 9.28 -4.77
CA GLU A 87 11.13 9.11 -5.24
C GLU A 87 11.38 7.69 -5.78
N VAL A 88 10.90 6.66 -5.07
CA VAL A 88 10.96 5.27 -5.53
C VAL A 88 10.26 5.09 -6.86
N LEU A 89 9.06 5.66 -7.04
CA LEU A 89 8.34 5.58 -8.30
C LEU A 89 9.05 6.34 -9.42
N ALA A 90 9.53 7.54 -9.14
CA ALA A 90 10.29 8.32 -10.13
C ALA A 90 11.52 7.54 -10.62
N ALA A 91 12.27 6.94 -9.70
CA ALA A 91 13.43 6.11 -10.03
C ALA A 91 13.03 4.88 -10.88
N GLN A 92 11.90 4.22 -10.58
CA GLN A 92 11.40 3.11 -11.40
C GLN A 92 10.98 3.54 -12.80
N MET A 93 10.35 4.70 -12.92
CA MET A 93 9.88 5.26 -14.21
C MET A 93 11.03 5.74 -15.10
N SER A 94 12.13 6.19 -14.50
CA SER A 94 13.31 6.73 -15.20
C SER A 94 14.45 5.74 -15.33
N ASP A 95 14.26 4.49 -14.87
CA ASP A 95 15.31 3.45 -14.82
C ASP A 95 16.56 3.90 -14.05
N GLU A 96 16.35 4.62 -12.95
CA GLU A 96 17.38 5.10 -12.05
C GLU A 96 17.57 4.17 -10.84
N PRO A 97 18.71 4.27 -10.13
CA PRO A 97 18.91 3.51 -8.90
C PRO A 97 17.84 3.81 -7.85
N ILE A 98 17.17 2.76 -7.38
CA ILE A 98 16.07 2.90 -6.41
C ILE A 98 16.65 3.13 -5.01
N PRO A 99 16.21 4.15 -4.26
CA PRO A 99 16.77 4.51 -2.95
C PRO A 99 16.26 3.62 -1.81
N LEU A 100 16.03 2.33 -2.06
CA LEU A 100 15.57 1.34 -1.09
C LEU A 100 16.23 -0.01 -1.33
N ASP A 101 16.38 -0.77 -0.25
CA ASP A 101 16.82 -2.16 -0.32
C ASP A 101 15.74 -3.09 -0.94
N ARG A 102 16.19 -4.24 -1.44
CA ARG A 102 15.32 -5.20 -2.16
C ARG A 102 14.19 -5.76 -1.28
N VAL A 103 14.41 -5.95 0.01
CA VAL A 103 13.43 -6.52 0.93
C VAL A 103 12.31 -5.52 1.19
N THR A 104 12.68 -4.28 1.46
CA THR A 104 11.72 -3.18 1.64
C THR A 104 10.92 -2.95 0.36
N LEU A 105 11.58 -2.93 -0.79
CA LEU A 105 10.93 -2.75 -2.09
C LEU A 105 9.91 -3.88 -2.39
N ALA A 106 10.28 -5.14 -2.10
CA ALA A 106 9.34 -6.26 -2.23
C ALA A 106 8.13 -6.13 -1.28
N GLY A 107 8.34 -5.55 -0.09
CA GLY A 107 7.29 -5.24 0.86
C GLY A 107 6.32 -4.14 0.40
N LEU A 108 6.72 -3.31 -0.56
CA LEU A 108 5.90 -2.23 -1.14
C LEU A 108 5.22 -2.65 -2.44
N ASN A 109 5.61 -3.79 -3.03
CA ASN A 109 5.09 -4.23 -4.33
C ASN A 109 3.56 -4.39 -4.29
N PRO A 110 2.82 -3.83 -5.26
CA PRO A 110 1.36 -3.89 -5.30
C PRO A 110 0.77 -5.31 -5.31
N ASN A 111 1.45 -6.29 -5.90
CA ASN A 111 0.94 -7.68 -5.95
C ASN A 111 1.29 -8.53 -4.73
N ARG A 112 2.08 -8.03 -3.77
CA ARG A 112 2.55 -8.80 -2.61
C ARG A 112 1.47 -9.54 -1.82
N LEU A 113 0.27 -8.95 -1.72
CA LEU A 113 -0.85 -9.56 -0.99
C LEU A 113 -1.44 -10.74 -1.76
N TRP A 114 -1.48 -10.69 -3.08
CA TRP A 114 -1.90 -11.80 -3.94
C TRP A 114 -0.88 -12.93 -3.89
N VAL A 115 0.39 -12.61 -4.08
CA VAL A 115 1.48 -13.59 -4.01
C VAL A 115 1.48 -14.32 -2.65
N ARG A 116 1.30 -13.59 -1.54
CA ARG A 116 1.17 -14.19 -0.20
C ARG A 116 -0.02 -15.14 -0.08
N LYS A 117 -1.14 -14.89 -0.78
CA LYS A 117 -2.29 -15.80 -0.81
C LYS A 117 -2.00 -17.03 -1.66
N LEU A 118 -1.43 -16.86 -2.84
CA LEU A 118 -1.06 -17.94 -3.74
C LEU A 118 -0.06 -18.90 -3.09
N LEU A 119 0.97 -18.40 -2.43
CA LEU A 119 1.92 -19.20 -1.64
C LEU A 119 1.26 -20.06 -0.55
N LYS A 120 0.08 -19.68 -0.08
CA LYS A 120 -0.70 -20.43 0.93
C LYS A 120 -1.76 -21.34 0.31
N GLY A 121 -1.77 -21.49 -1.02
CA GLY A 121 -2.81 -22.25 -1.73
C GLY A 121 -4.21 -21.65 -1.60
N LYS A 122 -4.33 -20.35 -1.32
CA LYS A 122 -5.61 -19.67 -1.13
C LYS A 122 -6.01 -18.94 -2.41
N MET A 123 -7.29 -19.07 -2.76
CA MET A 123 -7.84 -18.28 -3.87
C MET A 123 -7.74 -16.78 -3.59
N VAL A 124 -7.34 -16.06 -4.63
CA VAL A 124 -7.35 -14.60 -4.63
C VAL A 124 -8.70 -14.17 -5.21
N LYS A 125 -9.52 -13.59 -4.34
CA LYS A 125 -10.79 -12.96 -4.73
C LYS A 125 -10.64 -11.47 -4.61
#